data_aa3a85da6df8c1d526fa0b4cc65c7f0e
#
_entry.id   aa3a85da6df8c1d526fa0b4cc65c7f0e
#
_cell.length_a   1.000
_cell.length_b   1.000
_cell.length_c   1.000
_cell.angle_alpha   90.00
_cell.angle_beta   90.00
_cell.angle_gamma   90.00
#
_symmetry.space_group_name_H-M   'P 1'
#
loop_
_entity.id
_entity.type
_entity.pdbx_description
1 polymer ?
#
loop_
_entity_poly.entity_id
_entity_poly.type
_entity_poly.pdbx_seq_one_letter_code
_entity_poly.pdbx_strand_id
1 'polypeptide(L)'
;MGMSEVWLIPAIPAAAFAVLLLFGKYLPRGGDWLAIGAIFASFVLFFPVLVDLLDKVDQPGFAGGGKSWEWISFDSFRINLGFHVDQLAIVMLAVVSFVTLMVQVYSVGYMKGDPKYGWYFTCMSIFAASMLTLVLADNLLLLYAAWEGVGFCSFLLIGFWWERRSAAEAAKKAFITTRIGDMGFLIGIILLYKEAGTFDISQIFDYARSGGYSDTYLTAAVLFLFAGAVGKSAQFPLHVWLPDAMEGPTPVSALIHAATMVVAGVYMVARMFPLFDLADPVALDVVLALGLTTVLLSAFIGLAATDIKRVIAYSTLNSLGLMFVALGAGSVTAAMFYLLVHGFFKALLFLASGSVIHATEQQDVRELGGLAGKMPVTSTVFAIGALAMIGIIPLSGFWAKDEVLHSAESGENVLIFLVVLLSLFVTGLYMTRLYILTFLFEPKNEEAHHHAHDAPPVMTVPLLLLAGLTLVGGFVAFDFVGEALGFPGGIGKFVFAREPEAFDLNVWIAIASTLLAGGGLVVGWLVWAGRAEPARRASEVFRPLHILLLNRFYFDDIYQFAIDRVILAVGSLIAWFDRTIVNDTGVDGSARLGYFTGFEMKFLETGKLPNYALAISAGVVVIAIVFLIFVA
;
A
#
# COMPACT_ATOMS: atom_id res chain seq x y z
N MET A 1 3.30 -11.74 30.08
CA MET A 1 2.50 -11.26 28.95
C MET A 1 2.67 -12.26 27.82
N GLY A 2 1.59 -12.72 27.24
CA GLY A 2 1.61 -13.71 26.18
C GLY A 2 0.72 -13.29 25.01
N MET A 3 0.40 -14.23 24.11
CA MET A 3 -0.43 -13.98 22.93
C MET A 3 -1.84 -13.46 23.27
N SER A 4 -2.39 -13.76 24.46
CA SER A 4 -3.71 -13.26 24.90
C SER A 4 -3.77 -11.74 25.10
N GLU A 5 -2.64 -11.08 25.30
CA GLU A 5 -2.53 -9.63 25.47
C GLU A 5 -2.03 -8.91 24.21
N VAL A 6 -1.92 -9.58 23.07
CA VAL A 6 -1.41 -9.01 21.81
C VAL A 6 -2.18 -7.76 21.35
N TRP A 7 -3.45 -7.65 21.70
CA TRP A 7 -4.29 -6.49 21.42
C TRP A 7 -3.75 -5.17 22.01
N LEU A 8 -2.90 -5.22 23.05
CA LEU A 8 -2.25 -4.03 23.61
C LEU A 8 -1.29 -3.39 22.63
N ILE A 9 -0.69 -4.16 21.72
CA ILE A 9 0.27 -3.65 20.72
C ILE A 9 -0.35 -2.56 19.82
N PRO A 10 -1.52 -2.73 19.20
CA PRO A 10 -2.20 -1.66 18.48
C PRO A 10 -2.95 -0.68 19.40
N ALA A 11 -3.40 -1.10 20.56
CA ALA A 11 -4.19 -0.26 21.45
C ALA A 11 -3.39 0.92 22.04
N ILE A 12 -2.09 0.72 22.33
CA ILE A 12 -1.24 1.77 22.90
C ILE A 12 -1.05 2.95 21.93
N PRO A 13 -0.64 2.77 20.66
CA PRO A 13 -0.59 3.89 19.71
C PRO A 13 -1.97 4.46 19.37
N ALA A 14 -3.07 3.68 19.43
CA ALA A 14 -4.42 4.20 19.30
C ALA A 14 -4.80 5.13 20.46
N ALA A 15 -4.45 4.76 21.69
CA ALA A 15 -4.65 5.61 22.86
C ALA A 15 -3.79 6.89 22.79
N ALA A 16 -2.53 6.76 22.35
CA ALA A 16 -1.67 7.92 22.12
C ALA A 16 -2.26 8.87 21.07
N PHE A 17 -2.80 8.33 19.97
CA PHE A 17 -3.53 9.14 18.97
C PHE A 17 -4.68 9.91 19.60
N ALA A 18 -5.53 9.28 20.39
CA ALA A 18 -6.67 9.93 21.04
C ALA A 18 -6.22 11.10 21.96
N VAL A 19 -5.16 10.88 22.75
CA VAL A 19 -4.59 11.93 23.61
C VAL A 19 -3.98 13.06 22.77
N LEU A 20 -3.22 12.73 21.72
CA LEU A 20 -2.60 13.73 20.84
C LEU A 20 -3.64 14.53 20.06
N LEU A 21 -4.71 13.91 19.60
CA LEU A 21 -5.81 14.58 18.90
C LEU A 21 -6.51 15.61 19.78
N LEU A 22 -6.80 15.25 21.04
CA LEU A 22 -7.55 16.10 21.94
C LEU A 22 -6.67 17.14 22.66
N PHE A 23 -5.46 16.76 23.03
CA PHE A 23 -4.60 17.53 23.92
C PHE A 23 -3.24 17.89 23.34
N GLY A 24 -2.88 17.43 22.12
CA GLY A 24 -1.55 17.59 21.52
C GLY A 24 -1.03 19.02 21.50
N LYS A 25 -1.91 20.02 21.25
CA LYS A 25 -1.56 21.43 21.28
C LYS A 25 -1.12 21.96 22.66
N TYR A 26 -1.45 21.27 23.73
CA TYR A 26 -1.09 21.64 25.09
C TYR A 26 0.14 20.87 25.61
N LEU A 27 0.54 19.81 24.90
CA LEU A 27 1.68 18.99 25.29
C LEU A 27 3.01 19.62 24.88
N PRO A 28 4.06 19.50 25.70
CA PRO A 28 5.40 19.94 25.34
C PRO A 28 5.82 19.31 24.02
N ARG A 29 6.44 20.09 23.14
CA ARG A 29 6.91 19.65 21.81
C ARG A 29 5.82 19.02 20.95
N GLY A 30 4.55 19.41 21.13
CA GLY A 30 3.44 18.86 20.37
C GLY A 30 3.17 17.37 20.64
N GLY A 31 3.74 16.79 21.71
CA GLY A 31 3.51 15.42 22.14
C GLY A 31 4.28 14.34 21.37
N ASP A 32 5.37 14.69 20.67
CA ASP A 32 6.23 13.74 19.94
C ASP A 32 6.73 12.58 20.82
N TRP A 33 7.10 12.90 22.06
CA TRP A 33 7.54 11.92 23.05
C TRP A 33 6.46 10.87 23.37
N LEU A 34 5.18 11.25 23.35
CA LEU A 34 4.05 10.33 23.58
C LEU A 34 3.88 9.38 22.40
N ALA A 35 3.93 9.91 21.16
CA ALA A 35 3.86 9.10 19.95
C ALA A 35 5.00 8.08 19.88
N ILE A 36 6.25 8.54 20.09
CA ILE A 36 7.44 7.69 20.09
C ILE A 36 7.40 6.68 21.24
N GLY A 37 7.01 7.11 22.43
CA GLY A 37 6.87 6.24 23.60
C GLY A 37 5.83 5.15 23.39
N ALA A 38 4.72 5.45 22.72
CA ALA A 38 3.67 4.50 22.40
C ALA A 38 4.15 3.40 21.42
N ILE A 39 4.81 3.78 20.32
CA ILE A 39 5.33 2.78 19.38
C ILE A 39 6.53 2.02 19.95
N PHE A 40 7.35 2.65 20.79
CA PHE A 40 8.41 1.96 21.54
C PHE A 40 7.83 0.91 22.50
N ALA A 41 6.76 1.24 23.22
CA ALA A 41 6.07 0.28 24.06
C ALA A 41 5.50 -0.89 23.25
N SER A 42 4.90 -0.63 22.08
CA SER A 42 4.44 -1.68 21.16
C SER A 42 5.59 -2.59 20.70
N PHE A 43 6.74 -2.00 20.37
CA PHE A 43 7.95 -2.76 20.00
C PHE A 43 8.51 -3.58 21.17
N VAL A 44 8.49 -3.07 22.40
CA VAL A 44 8.91 -3.83 23.59
C VAL A 44 7.94 -4.98 23.86
N LEU A 45 6.63 -4.75 23.70
CA LEU A 45 5.61 -5.79 23.91
C LEU A 45 5.61 -6.89 22.84
N PHE A 46 6.22 -6.64 21.69
CA PHE A 46 6.46 -7.65 20.66
C PHE A 46 7.31 -8.82 21.19
N PHE A 47 8.35 -8.57 21.99
CA PHE A 47 9.28 -9.62 22.44
C PHE A 47 8.62 -10.70 23.32
N PRO A 48 7.85 -10.38 24.38
CA PRO A 48 7.18 -11.43 25.15
C PRO A 48 6.13 -12.19 24.34
N VAL A 49 5.50 -11.57 23.32
CA VAL A 49 4.59 -12.26 22.40
C VAL A 49 5.37 -13.21 21.48
N LEU A 50 6.53 -12.77 20.98
CA LEU A 50 7.44 -13.63 20.20
C LEU A 50 7.89 -14.85 21.01
N VAL A 51 8.34 -14.66 22.26
CA VAL A 51 8.77 -15.77 23.11
C VAL A 51 7.62 -16.76 23.37
N ASP A 52 6.42 -16.26 23.71
CA ASP A 52 5.25 -17.12 23.96
C ASP A 52 4.82 -17.90 22.68
N LEU A 53 5.03 -17.31 21.49
CA LEU A 53 4.78 -18.00 20.22
C LEU A 53 5.84 -19.09 19.97
N LEU A 54 7.13 -18.77 20.16
CA LEU A 54 8.23 -19.70 19.92
C LEU A 54 8.14 -20.92 20.86
N ASP A 55 7.71 -20.75 22.12
CA ASP A 55 7.51 -21.84 23.06
C ASP A 55 6.38 -22.79 22.67
N LYS A 56 5.50 -22.40 21.75
CA LYS A 56 4.30 -23.15 21.34
C LYS A 56 4.27 -23.57 19.88
N VAL A 57 5.12 -22.99 19.04
CA VAL A 57 5.07 -23.19 17.57
C VAL A 57 5.26 -24.65 17.15
N ASP A 58 6.05 -25.42 17.90
CA ASP A 58 6.31 -26.83 17.62
C ASP A 58 5.25 -27.78 18.23
N GLN A 59 4.24 -27.26 18.93
CA GLN A 59 3.20 -28.08 19.52
C GLN A 59 2.22 -28.57 18.43
N PRO A 60 1.88 -29.87 18.39
CA PRO A 60 0.93 -30.40 17.41
C PRO A 60 -0.42 -29.67 17.44
N GLY A 61 -0.86 -29.17 16.30
CA GLY A 61 -2.13 -28.47 16.17
C GLY A 61 -2.12 -27.00 16.59
N PHE A 62 -0.95 -26.42 16.88
CA PHE A 62 -0.85 -24.99 17.16
C PHE A 62 -1.12 -24.15 15.91
N ALA A 63 -2.15 -23.32 15.97
CA ALA A 63 -2.56 -22.41 14.89
C ALA A 63 -2.44 -20.92 15.25
N GLY A 64 -1.60 -20.61 16.25
CA GLY A 64 -1.49 -19.26 16.80
C GLY A 64 -2.34 -19.04 18.05
N GLY A 65 -2.40 -17.79 18.50
CA GLY A 65 -3.15 -17.41 19.71
C GLY A 65 -3.57 -15.96 19.66
N GLY A 66 -4.47 -15.59 20.57
CA GLY A 66 -4.97 -14.22 20.60
C GLY A 66 -6.14 -14.04 21.56
N LYS A 67 -6.89 -12.98 21.35
CA LYS A 67 -8.10 -12.68 22.12
C LYS A 67 -9.13 -12.03 21.23
N SER A 68 -10.37 -12.49 21.34
CA SER A 68 -11.51 -11.96 20.60
C SER A 68 -12.63 -11.59 21.57
N TRP A 69 -13.33 -10.50 21.29
CA TRP A 69 -14.51 -10.03 22.02
C TRP A 69 -15.68 -9.88 21.06
N GLU A 70 -16.83 -10.38 21.44
CA GLU A 70 -18.07 -10.13 20.70
C GLU A 70 -18.43 -8.65 20.81
N TRP A 71 -18.51 -7.96 19.67
CA TRP A 71 -18.86 -6.53 19.61
C TRP A 71 -20.33 -6.33 19.26
N ILE A 72 -20.80 -7.01 18.22
CA ILE A 72 -22.19 -6.92 17.77
C ILE A 72 -22.70 -8.34 17.51
N SER A 73 -23.88 -8.66 18.06
CA SER A 73 -24.54 -9.94 17.89
C SER A 73 -26.05 -9.74 17.68
N PHE A 74 -26.55 -10.19 16.53
CA PHE A 74 -27.98 -10.20 16.19
C PHE A 74 -28.30 -11.52 15.51
N ASP A 75 -29.00 -12.41 16.18
CA ASP A 75 -29.38 -13.72 15.66
C ASP A 75 -28.17 -14.50 15.11
N SER A 76 -28.10 -14.73 13.83
CA SER A 76 -26.96 -15.39 13.17
C SER A 76 -25.81 -14.44 12.79
N PHE A 77 -26.00 -13.13 12.86
CA PHE A 77 -24.99 -12.15 12.48
C PHE A 77 -24.12 -11.78 13.69
N ARG A 78 -22.82 -12.10 13.65
CA ARG A 78 -21.87 -11.79 14.71
C ARG A 78 -20.65 -11.07 14.16
N ILE A 79 -20.24 -10.02 14.85
CA ILE A 79 -19.00 -9.27 14.57
C ILE A 79 -18.16 -9.29 15.84
N ASN A 80 -16.95 -9.79 15.71
CA ASN A 80 -15.97 -9.83 16.79
C ASN A 80 -14.90 -8.75 16.59
N LEU A 81 -14.39 -8.21 17.69
CA LEU A 81 -13.13 -7.49 17.74
C LEU A 81 -12.08 -8.49 18.21
N GLY A 82 -11.41 -9.11 17.26
CA GLY A 82 -10.49 -10.18 17.54
C GLY A 82 -9.08 -9.91 17.01
N PHE A 83 -8.11 -10.28 17.81
CA PHE A 83 -6.69 -10.14 17.53
C PHE A 83 -6.04 -11.50 17.62
N HIS A 84 -5.34 -11.88 16.57
CA HIS A 84 -4.68 -13.18 16.43
C HIS A 84 -3.22 -12.99 16.03
N VAL A 85 -2.34 -13.79 16.60
CA VAL A 85 -0.92 -13.82 16.24
C VAL A 85 -0.48 -15.25 15.94
N ASP A 86 0.16 -15.41 14.81
CA ASP A 86 0.84 -16.59 14.34
C ASP A 86 2.19 -16.21 13.74
N GLN A 87 2.88 -17.13 13.08
CA GLN A 87 4.20 -16.89 12.49
C GLN A 87 4.18 -15.77 11.43
N LEU A 88 3.11 -15.70 10.62
CA LEU A 88 2.97 -14.66 9.60
C LEU A 88 2.80 -13.28 10.25
N ALA A 89 1.92 -13.17 11.26
CA ALA A 89 1.68 -11.94 11.98
C ALA A 89 2.92 -11.46 12.74
N ILE A 90 3.70 -12.36 13.36
CA ILE A 90 4.88 -11.99 14.15
C ILE A 90 5.98 -11.38 13.27
N VAL A 91 6.19 -11.88 12.04
CA VAL A 91 7.13 -11.28 11.07
C VAL A 91 6.70 -9.85 10.72
N MET A 92 5.40 -9.64 10.48
CA MET A 92 4.89 -8.30 10.22
C MET A 92 4.98 -7.37 11.43
N LEU A 93 4.69 -7.87 12.62
CA LEU A 93 4.82 -7.08 13.86
C LEU A 93 6.26 -6.60 14.07
N ALA A 94 7.25 -7.46 13.81
CA ALA A 94 8.67 -7.10 13.89
C ALA A 94 9.00 -5.93 12.96
N VAL A 95 8.62 -6.04 11.67
CA VAL A 95 8.90 -5.01 10.67
C VAL A 95 8.14 -3.71 10.99
N VAL A 96 6.82 -3.80 11.23
CA VAL A 96 5.98 -2.62 11.42
C VAL A 96 6.37 -1.84 12.66
N SER A 97 6.53 -2.51 13.80
CA SER A 97 6.84 -1.82 15.07
C SER A 97 8.25 -1.20 15.04
N PHE A 98 9.25 -1.95 14.58
CA PHE A 98 10.63 -1.45 14.53
C PHE A 98 10.80 -0.31 13.51
N VAL A 99 10.36 -0.50 12.27
CA VAL A 99 10.52 0.53 11.23
C VAL A 99 9.74 1.79 11.59
N THR A 100 8.51 1.66 12.12
CA THR A 100 7.73 2.82 12.56
C THR A 100 8.44 3.58 13.68
N LEU A 101 9.05 2.87 14.63
CA LEU A 101 9.84 3.48 15.70
C LEU A 101 11.04 4.27 15.12
N MET A 102 11.81 3.66 14.21
CA MET A 102 12.95 4.33 13.56
C MET A 102 12.51 5.58 12.79
N VAL A 103 11.41 5.49 12.04
CA VAL A 103 10.85 6.60 11.28
C VAL A 103 10.38 7.73 12.20
N GLN A 104 9.69 7.42 13.31
CA GLN A 104 9.24 8.46 14.24
C GLN A 104 10.40 9.14 14.96
N VAL A 105 11.45 8.40 15.38
CA VAL A 105 12.66 8.99 15.98
C VAL A 105 13.37 9.90 14.97
N TYR A 106 13.54 9.44 13.74
CA TYR A 106 14.12 10.23 12.65
C TYR A 106 13.33 11.53 12.40
N SER A 107 12.00 11.45 12.46
CA SER A 107 11.09 12.58 12.20
C SER A 107 11.24 13.73 13.21
N VAL A 108 11.75 13.47 14.42
CA VAL A 108 12.05 14.54 15.39
C VAL A 108 13.04 15.55 14.82
N GLY A 109 14.05 15.07 14.09
CA GLY A 109 15.02 15.96 13.42
C GLY A 109 14.46 16.55 12.13
N TYR A 110 13.88 15.70 11.29
CA TYR A 110 13.42 16.07 9.94
C TYR A 110 12.28 17.10 9.95
N MET A 111 11.29 16.96 10.84
CA MET A 111 10.12 17.84 10.95
C MET A 111 10.34 19.02 11.89
N LYS A 112 11.55 19.20 12.44
CA LYS A 112 11.86 20.27 13.38
C LYS A 112 11.59 21.65 12.76
N GLY A 113 10.75 22.44 13.43
CA GLY A 113 10.39 23.78 12.96
C GLY A 113 9.15 23.84 12.06
N ASP A 114 8.58 22.70 11.65
CA ASP A 114 7.33 22.69 10.89
C ASP A 114 6.15 23.15 11.79
N PRO A 115 5.31 24.09 11.33
CA PRO A 115 4.16 24.59 12.10
C PRO A 115 3.15 23.50 12.49
N LYS A 116 3.08 22.41 11.73
CA LYS A 116 2.16 21.28 11.94
C LYS A 116 2.83 20.10 12.62
N TYR A 117 3.97 20.28 13.27
CA TYR A 117 4.77 19.23 13.91
C TYR A 117 3.94 18.28 14.79
N GLY A 118 3.12 18.81 15.70
CA GLY A 118 2.26 17.97 16.57
C GLY A 118 1.20 17.19 15.79
N TRP A 119 0.60 17.80 14.75
CA TRP A 119 -0.34 17.11 13.87
C TRP A 119 0.30 15.93 13.11
N TYR A 120 1.56 16.10 12.70
CA TYR A 120 2.33 15.03 12.08
C TYR A 120 2.41 13.79 12.97
N PHE A 121 2.82 13.92 14.23
CA PHE A 121 2.92 12.80 15.16
C PHE A 121 1.56 12.20 15.54
N THR A 122 0.51 13.02 15.55
CA THR A 122 -0.87 12.55 15.70
C THR A 122 -1.26 11.60 14.57
N CYS A 123 -1.03 11.99 13.31
CA CYS A 123 -1.30 11.15 12.14
C CYS A 123 -0.43 9.89 12.13
N MET A 124 0.86 9.99 12.53
CA MET A 124 1.75 8.83 12.61
C MET A 124 1.29 7.82 13.65
N SER A 125 0.71 8.26 14.77
CA SER A 125 0.22 7.36 15.83
C SER A 125 -0.99 6.54 15.37
N ILE A 126 -1.98 7.16 14.72
CA ILE A 126 -3.14 6.42 14.20
C ILE A 126 -2.77 5.53 13.02
N PHE A 127 -1.77 5.93 12.21
CA PHE A 127 -1.27 5.09 11.13
C PHE A 127 -0.62 3.81 11.67
N ALA A 128 0.23 3.94 12.70
CA ALA A 128 0.82 2.80 13.40
C ALA A 128 -0.25 1.88 13.99
N ALA A 129 -1.24 2.44 14.70
CA ALA A 129 -2.34 1.69 15.28
C ALA A 129 -3.14 0.93 14.23
N SER A 130 -3.47 1.58 13.11
CA SER A 130 -4.23 0.96 12.01
C SER A 130 -3.46 -0.20 11.38
N MET A 131 -2.14 -0.03 11.12
CA MET A 131 -1.34 -1.09 10.52
C MET A 131 -1.14 -2.28 11.46
N LEU A 132 -0.89 -2.03 12.76
CA LEU A 132 -0.76 -3.09 13.76
C LEU A 132 -2.10 -3.84 13.96
N THR A 133 -3.24 -3.14 13.89
CA THR A 133 -4.58 -3.76 13.91
C THR A 133 -4.81 -4.64 12.68
N LEU A 134 -4.43 -4.15 11.49
CA LEU A 134 -4.56 -4.89 10.24
C LEU A 134 -3.80 -6.23 10.30
N VAL A 135 -2.57 -6.19 10.80
CA VAL A 135 -1.69 -7.38 10.91
C VAL A 135 -2.27 -8.42 11.88
N LEU A 136 -2.94 -7.97 12.94
CA LEU A 136 -3.44 -8.82 14.01
C LEU A 136 -4.92 -9.19 13.87
N ALA A 137 -5.64 -8.69 12.86
CA ALA A 137 -7.07 -8.97 12.70
C ALA A 137 -7.34 -10.47 12.49
N ASP A 138 -8.25 -11.06 13.29
CA ASP A 138 -8.69 -12.45 13.18
C ASP A 138 -9.86 -12.64 12.22
N ASN A 139 -10.46 -11.54 11.76
CA ASN A 139 -11.61 -11.56 10.87
C ASN A 139 -11.49 -10.51 9.75
N LEU A 140 -12.18 -10.77 8.64
CA LEU A 140 -12.10 -9.94 7.43
C LEU A 140 -12.70 -8.53 7.61
N LEU A 141 -13.66 -8.35 8.51
CA LEU A 141 -14.29 -7.04 8.72
C LEU A 141 -13.36 -6.11 9.51
N LEU A 142 -12.71 -6.60 10.57
CA LEU A 142 -11.71 -5.84 11.32
C LEU A 142 -10.50 -5.54 10.45
N LEU A 143 -10.06 -6.53 9.64
CA LEU A 143 -8.98 -6.36 8.67
C LEU A 143 -9.34 -5.25 7.67
N TYR A 144 -10.57 -5.24 7.13
CA TYR A 144 -11.02 -4.20 6.19
C TYR A 144 -11.12 -2.82 6.86
N ALA A 145 -11.63 -2.73 8.08
CA ALA A 145 -11.70 -1.46 8.81
C ALA A 145 -10.30 -0.88 9.06
N ALA A 146 -9.34 -1.71 9.45
CA ALA A 146 -7.94 -1.31 9.63
C ALA A 146 -7.27 -0.95 8.30
N TRP A 147 -7.58 -1.68 7.22
CA TRP A 147 -7.15 -1.42 5.84
C TRP A 147 -7.58 -0.04 5.35
N GLU A 148 -8.82 0.33 5.63
CA GLU A 148 -9.35 1.67 5.34
C GLU A 148 -8.71 2.73 6.24
N GLY A 149 -8.45 2.40 7.50
CA GLY A 149 -7.69 3.26 8.42
C GLY A 149 -6.29 3.60 7.90
N VAL A 150 -5.56 2.59 7.40
CA VAL A 150 -4.25 2.79 6.74
C VAL A 150 -4.37 3.68 5.50
N GLY A 151 -5.40 3.48 4.67
CA GLY A 151 -5.68 4.31 3.49
C GLY A 151 -5.98 5.76 3.86
N PHE A 152 -6.80 5.99 4.87
CA PHE A 152 -7.13 7.34 5.35
C PHE A 152 -5.90 8.05 5.94
N CYS A 153 -5.09 7.36 6.75
CA CYS A 153 -3.86 7.94 7.30
C CYS A 153 -2.86 8.31 6.21
N SER A 154 -2.73 7.50 5.17
CA SER A 154 -1.87 7.81 4.03
C SER A 154 -2.33 9.07 3.28
N PHE A 155 -3.65 9.24 3.09
CA PHE A 155 -4.22 10.47 2.53
C PHE A 155 -3.83 11.71 3.33
N LEU A 156 -3.95 11.66 4.66
CA LEU A 156 -3.58 12.78 5.54
C LEU A 156 -2.08 13.09 5.49
N LEU A 157 -1.25 12.07 5.37
CA LEU A 157 0.21 12.20 5.41
C LEU A 157 0.82 12.54 4.04
N ILE A 158 0.28 12.03 2.93
CA ILE A 158 0.69 12.43 1.58
C ILE A 158 0.30 13.90 1.35
N GLY A 159 -0.92 14.28 1.75
CA GLY A 159 -1.40 15.65 1.70
C GLY A 159 -0.99 16.50 2.89
N PHE A 160 0.07 16.18 3.62
CA PHE A 160 0.46 16.87 4.85
C PHE A 160 0.64 18.36 4.64
N TRP A 161 1.26 18.76 3.52
CA TRP A 161 1.40 20.15 3.08
C TRP A 161 0.29 20.52 2.09
N TRP A 162 -0.98 20.40 2.51
CA TRP A 162 -2.17 20.60 1.66
C TRP A 162 -2.27 22.01 1.02
N GLU A 163 -1.51 23.00 1.52
CA GLU A 163 -1.39 24.31 0.89
C GLU A 163 -0.70 24.24 -0.48
N ARG A 164 0.14 23.22 -0.70
CA ARG A 164 0.74 22.93 -1.99
C ARG A 164 -0.27 22.15 -2.83
N ARG A 165 -0.67 22.73 -3.95
CA ARG A 165 -1.62 22.08 -4.86
C ARG A 165 -1.16 20.68 -5.27
N SER A 166 0.15 20.49 -5.55
CA SER A 166 0.72 19.18 -5.90
C SER A 166 0.47 18.12 -4.83
N ALA A 167 0.68 18.45 -3.54
CA ALA A 167 0.47 17.53 -2.44
C ALA A 167 -1.03 17.20 -2.25
N ALA A 168 -1.92 18.18 -2.39
CA ALA A 168 -3.36 17.98 -2.30
C ALA A 168 -3.88 17.08 -3.44
N GLU A 169 -3.43 17.30 -4.68
CA GLU A 169 -3.80 16.46 -5.83
C GLU A 169 -3.21 15.05 -5.70
N ALA A 170 -1.97 14.90 -5.24
CA ALA A 170 -1.33 13.60 -4.99
C ALA A 170 -2.11 12.79 -3.94
N ALA A 171 -2.53 13.42 -2.84
CA ALA A 171 -3.33 12.78 -1.81
C ALA A 171 -4.69 12.29 -2.34
N LYS A 172 -5.41 13.15 -3.10
CA LYS A 172 -6.67 12.76 -3.74
C LYS A 172 -6.48 11.60 -4.70
N LYS A 173 -5.46 11.65 -5.55
CA LYS A 173 -5.13 10.57 -6.49
C LYS A 173 -4.85 9.27 -5.76
N ALA A 174 -4.00 9.30 -4.71
CA ALA A 174 -3.69 8.12 -3.92
C ALA A 174 -4.94 7.52 -3.27
N PHE A 175 -5.77 8.35 -2.64
CA PHE A 175 -6.99 7.90 -1.98
C PHE A 175 -8.00 7.29 -2.96
N ILE A 176 -8.30 7.96 -4.08
CA ILE A 176 -9.28 7.50 -5.05
C ILE A 176 -8.80 6.20 -5.73
N THR A 177 -7.52 6.16 -6.14
CA THR A 177 -6.98 4.97 -6.83
C THR A 177 -6.98 3.74 -5.92
N THR A 178 -6.57 3.89 -4.65
CA THR A 178 -6.61 2.77 -3.70
C THR A 178 -8.03 2.37 -3.37
N ARG A 179 -8.97 3.32 -3.29
CA ARG A 179 -10.39 3.06 -3.02
C ARG A 179 -11.06 2.20 -4.10
N ILE A 180 -10.64 2.33 -5.36
CA ILE A 180 -11.12 1.43 -6.43
C ILE A 180 -10.75 -0.03 -6.11
N GLY A 181 -9.53 -0.28 -5.67
CA GLY A 181 -9.12 -1.60 -5.20
C GLY A 181 -9.89 -2.06 -3.95
N ASP A 182 -10.08 -1.15 -3.00
CA ASP A 182 -10.78 -1.42 -1.73
C ASP A 182 -12.26 -1.80 -1.95
N MET A 183 -12.91 -1.24 -2.98
CA MET A 183 -14.27 -1.66 -3.39
C MET A 183 -14.28 -3.12 -3.85
N GLY A 184 -13.29 -3.52 -4.66
CA GLY A 184 -13.11 -4.92 -5.02
C GLY A 184 -12.90 -5.80 -3.78
N PHE A 185 -12.02 -5.38 -2.88
CA PHE A 185 -11.76 -6.10 -1.63
C PHE A 185 -13.05 -6.34 -0.82
N LEU A 186 -13.88 -5.31 -0.67
CA LEU A 186 -15.17 -5.42 0.03
C LEU A 186 -16.11 -6.41 -0.66
N ILE A 187 -16.18 -6.40 -2.00
CA ILE A 187 -16.97 -7.37 -2.76
C ILE A 187 -16.49 -8.79 -2.46
N GLY A 188 -15.17 -9.03 -2.47
CA GLY A 188 -14.58 -10.33 -2.12
C GLY A 188 -14.98 -10.79 -0.71
N ILE A 189 -14.94 -9.90 0.28
CA ILE A 189 -15.38 -10.18 1.66
C ILE A 189 -16.87 -10.56 1.70
N ILE A 190 -17.72 -9.81 0.99
CA ILE A 190 -19.17 -10.08 0.94
C ILE A 190 -19.45 -11.44 0.28
N LEU A 191 -18.73 -11.78 -0.79
CA LEU A 191 -18.85 -13.08 -1.44
C LEU A 191 -18.48 -14.21 -0.48
N LEU A 192 -17.37 -14.11 0.24
CA LEU A 192 -16.96 -15.14 1.21
C LEU A 192 -17.99 -15.26 2.34
N TYR A 193 -18.43 -14.14 2.90
CA TYR A 193 -19.43 -14.13 3.96
C TYR A 193 -20.77 -14.75 3.55
N LYS A 194 -21.22 -14.50 2.32
CA LYS A 194 -22.54 -14.93 1.84
C LYS A 194 -22.71 -16.45 1.92
N GLU A 195 -21.67 -17.22 1.63
CA GLU A 195 -21.73 -18.69 1.65
C GLU A 195 -21.29 -19.25 3.02
N ALA A 196 -20.21 -18.71 3.62
CA ALA A 196 -19.70 -19.21 4.92
C ALA A 196 -20.53 -18.73 6.13
N GLY A 197 -21.28 -17.62 6.03
CA GLY A 197 -22.05 -17.05 7.13
C GLY A 197 -21.22 -16.42 8.24
N THR A 198 -19.91 -16.25 8.04
CA THR A 198 -18.96 -15.73 9.04
C THR A 198 -17.92 -14.82 8.40
N PHE A 199 -17.37 -13.88 9.19
CA PHE A 199 -16.20 -13.08 8.81
C PHE A 199 -14.90 -13.63 9.40
N ASP A 200 -14.96 -14.60 10.30
CA ASP A 200 -13.80 -15.21 10.93
C ASP A 200 -12.95 -15.96 9.91
N ILE A 201 -11.66 -15.61 9.83
CA ILE A 201 -10.75 -16.12 8.80
C ILE A 201 -10.56 -17.64 8.93
N SER A 202 -10.46 -18.15 10.15
CA SER A 202 -10.25 -19.59 10.38
C SER A 202 -11.47 -20.41 9.95
N GLN A 203 -12.68 -19.91 10.28
CA GLN A 203 -13.93 -20.56 9.90
C GLN A 203 -14.16 -20.54 8.38
N ILE A 204 -13.77 -19.43 7.71
CA ILE A 204 -13.82 -19.33 6.24
C ILE A 204 -12.89 -20.36 5.60
N PHE A 205 -11.68 -20.56 6.16
CA PHE A 205 -10.76 -21.59 5.68
C PHE A 205 -11.33 -23.01 5.86
N ASP A 206 -11.94 -23.29 7.00
CA ASP A 206 -12.54 -24.59 7.27
C ASP A 206 -13.72 -24.86 6.34
N TYR A 207 -14.56 -23.84 6.07
CA TYR A 207 -15.65 -23.94 5.11
C TYR A 207 -15.13 -24.20 3.68
N ALA A 208 -14.07 -23.50 3.27
CA ALA A 208 -13.44 -23.72 1.96
C ALA A 208 -12.86 -25.15 1.83
N ARG A 209 -12.12 -25.62 2.84
CA ARG A 209 -11.54 -26.98 2.87
C ARG A 209 -12.60 -28.09 2.85
N SER A 210 -13.78 -27.81 3.41
CA SER A 210 -14.91 -28.75 3.36
C SER A 210 -15.63 -28.79 1.99
N GLY A 211 -15.17 -28.02 1.00
CA GLY A 211 -15.82 -27.90 -0.31
C GLY A 211 -17.08 -27.04 -0.31
N GLY A 212 -17.22 -26.12 0.64
CA GLY A 212 -18.38 -25.26 0.77
C GLY A 212 -18.53 -24.23 -0.37
N TYR A 213 -17.42 -23.86 -1.02
CA TYR A 213 -17.45 -22.99 -2.20
C TYR A 213 -17.29 -23.82 -3.49
N SER A 214 -17.94 -23.43 -4.58
CA SER A 214 -17.58 -23.95 -5.91
C SER A 214 -16.30 -23.25 -6.41
N ASP A 215 -15.52 -23.93 -7.25
CA ASP A 215 -14.24 -23.43 -7.77
C ASP A 215 -14.39 -22.05 -8.42
N THR A 216 -15.37 -21.87 -9.30
CA THR A 216 -15.63 -20.58 -9.97
C THR A 216 -16.00 -19.47 -8.98
N TYR A 217 -16.77 -19.80 -7.95
CA TYR A 217 -17.19 -18.83 -6.94
C TYR A 217 -16.00 -18.39 -6.06
N LEU A 218 -15.22 -19.37 -5.60
CA LEU A 218 -14.03 -19.10 -4.80
C LEU A 218 -13.01 -18.28 -5.59
N THR A 219 -12.77 -18.65 -6.85
CA THR A 219 -11.88 -17.92 -7.76
C THR A 219 -12.32 -16.47 -7.92
N ALA A 220 -13.60 -16.22 -8.14
CA ALA A 220 -14.12 -14.85 -8.21
C ALA A 220 -13.90 -14.09 -6.88
N ALA A 221 -14.19 -14.71 -5.74
CA ALA A 221 -14.03 -14.09 -4.43
C ALA A 221 -12.57 -13.72 -4.14
N VAL A 222 -11.60 -14.61 -4.39
CA VAL A 222 -10.17 -14.33 -4.15
C VAL A 222 -9.61 -13.30 -5.13
N LEU A 223 -10.07 -13.25 -6.39
CA LEU A 223 -9.68 -12.21 -7.33
C LEU A 223 -10.23 -10.82 -6.92
N PHE A 224 -11.42 -10.77 -6.36
CA PHE A 224 -11.95 -9.53 -5.76
C PHE A 224 -11.16 -9.13 -4.50
N LEU A 225 -10.75 -10.07 -3.63
CA LEU A 225 -9.82 -9.76 -2.54
C LEU A 225 -8.50 -9.21 -3.10
N PHE A 226 -7.96 -9.83 -4.15
CA PHE A 226 -6.71 -9.40 -4.79
C PHE A 226 -6.79 -7.99 -5.38
N ALA A 227 -7.96 -7.53 -5.82
CA ALA A 227 -8.14 -6.14 -6.27
C ALA A 227 -7.75 -5.13 -5.18
N GLY A 228 -8.04 -5.42 -3.90
CA GLY A 228 -7.56 -4.62 -2.76
C GLY A 228 -6.04 -4.58 -2.69
N ALA A 229 -5.38 -5.73 -2.86
CA ALA A 229 -3.92 -5.81 -2.89
C ALA A 229 -3.32 -5.02 -4.07
N VAL A 230 -3.93 -5.11 -5.26
CA VAL A 230 -3.55 -4.32 -6.44
C VAL A 230 -3.60 -2.82 -6.13
N GLY A 231 -4.64 -2.35 -5.43
CA GLY A 231 -4.79 -0.96 -5.00
C GLY A 231 -3.71 -0.51 -4.02
N LYS A 232 -3.60 -1.17 -2.85
CA LYS A 232 -2.67 -0.77 -1.78
C LYS A 232 -1.20 -1.00 -2.12
N SER A 233 -0.89 -2.13 -2.76
CA SER A 233 0.49 -2.44 -3.18
C SER A 233 0.84 -1.84 -4.54
N ALA A 234 0.00 -0.96 -5.06
CA ALA A 234 0.22 -0.22 -6.30
C ALA A 234 0.66 -1.12 -7.47
N GLN A 235 0.00 -2.27 -7.63
CA GLN A 235 0.26 -3.13 -8.78
C GLN A 235 -0.43 -2.58 -10.04
N PHE A 236 0.06 -2.94 -11.21
CA PHE A 236 -0.63 -2.63 -12.45
C PHE A 236 -2.08 -3.15 -12.42
N PRO A 237 -3.08 -2.37 -12.85
CA PRO A 237 -3.03 -1.00 -13.42
C PRO A 237 -3.10 0.13 -12.37
N LEU A 238 -3.31 -0.13 -11.08
CA LEU A 238 -3.50 0.87 -10.02
C LEU A 238 -2.18 1.42 -9.44
N HIS A 239 -1.08 1.41 -10.18
CA HIS A 239 0.27 1.80 -9.72
C HIS A 239 0.54 3.31 -9.72
N VAL A 240 -0.25 4.08 -10.44
CA VAL A 240 0.04 5.50 -10.78
C VAL A 240 0.08 6.46 -9.60
N TRP A 241 -0.51 6.09 -8.47
CA TRP A 241 -0.55 6.95 -7.28
C TRP A 241 0.77 6.96 -6.49
N LEU A 242 1.53 5.84 -6.54
CA LEU A 242 2.67 5.64 -5.66
C LEU A 242 3.82 6.63 -5.91
N PRO A 243 4.24 6.92 -7.17
CA PRO A 243 5.27 7.92 -7.43
C PRO A 243 4.85 9.35 -7.06
N ASP A 244 3.55 9.67 -7.10
CA ASP A 244 3.04 10.99 -6.74
C ASP A 244 2.88 11.14 -5.22
N ALA A 245 2.78 10.04 -4.47
CA ALA A 245 2.84 10.05 -3.00
C ALA A 245 4.15 10.64 -2.44
N MET A 246 5.17 10.82 -3.29
CA MET A 246 6.43 11.48 -2.94
C MET A 246 6.29 12.98 -2.61
N GLU A 247 5.15 13.60 -2.82
CA GLU A 247 4.84 14.98 -2.40
C GLU A 247 4.76 15.15 -0.88
N GLY A 248 4.52 14.05 -0.14
CA GLY A 248 4.53 14.04 1.32
C GLY A 248 5.94 14.14 1.94
N PRO A 249 6.05 14.39 3.26
CA PRO A 249 7.32 14.38 3.97
C PRO A 249 8.08 13.05 3.78
N THR A 250 9.40 13.12 3.63
CA THR A 250 10.20 11.92 3.33
C THR A 250 10.08 10.79 4.38
N PRO A 251 9.99 11.06 5.70
CA PRO A 251 9.75 9.98 6.67
C PRO A 251 8.39 9.26 6.47
N VAL A 252 7.38 9.99 5.97
CA VAL A 252 6.09 9.36 5.57
C VAL A 252 6.30 8.43 4.39
N SER A 253 7.08 8.86 3.38
CA SER A 253 7.44 7.99 2.26
C SER A 253 8.16 6.74 2.74
N ALA A 254 9.11 6.87 3.67
CA ALA A 254 9.79 5.72 4.28
C ALA A 254 8.80 4.74 4.94
N LEU A 255 7.85 5.24 5.71
CA LEU A 255 6.87 4.42 6.41
C LEU A 255 5.90 3.72 5.45
N ILE A 256 5.30 4.46 4.50
CA ILE A 256 4.34 3.94 3.51
C ILE A 256 4.98 2.84 2.67
N HIS A 257 6.23 3.04 2.22
CA HIS A 257 6.88 2.18 1.23
C HIS A 257 7.67 1.01 1.83
N ALA A 258 8.04 1.08 3.11
CA ALA A 258 8.88 0.04 3.71
C ALA A 258 8.08 -1.00 4.50
N ALA A 259 7.18 -0.56 5.39
CA ALA A 259 6.67 -1.43 6.45
C ALA A 259 5.14 -1.40 6.61
N THR A 260 4.42 -0.53 5.88
CA THR A 260 2.99 -0.35 6.15
C THR A 260 2.13 -0.52 4.91
N MET A 261 1.62 0.55 4.34
CA MET A 261 0.52 0.53 3.37
C MET A 261 0.78 -0.39 2.17
N VAL A 262 1.95 -0.28 1.54
CA VAL A 262 2.21 -1.03 0.29
C VAL A 262 2.50 -2.51 0.52
N VAL A 263 2.96 -2.90 1.70
CA VAL A 263 3.17 -4.31 2.05
C VAL A 263 1.90 -4.98 2.58
N ALA A 264 0.87 -4.19 2.93
CA ALA A 264 -0.41 -4.72 3.40
C ALA A 264 -1.08 -5.64 2.35
N GLY A 265 -0.96 -5.32 1.04
CA GLY A 265 -1.51 -6.17 -0.02
C GLY A 265 -0.76 -7.50 -0.14
N VAL A 266 0.55 -7.50 -0.04
CA VAL A 266 1.37 -8.73 -0.02
C VAL A 266 0.99 -9.59 1.19
N TYR A 267 0.93 -8.96 2.38
CA TYR A 267 0.52 -9.63 3.61
C TYR A 267 -0.90 -10.22 3.51
N MET A 268 -1.86 -9.48 2.96
CA MET A 268 -3.24 -9.94 2.81
C MET A 268 -3.33 -11.17 1.90
N VAL A 269 -2.63 -11.17 0.75
CA VAL A 269 -2.60 -12.34 -0.14
C VAL A 269 -1.89 -13.51 0.53
N ALA A 270 -0.79 -13.27 1.24
CA ALA A 270 -0.12 -14.30 2.02
C ALA A 270 -1.01 -14.86 3.15
N ARG A 271 -1.77 -14.01 3.84
CA ARG A 271 -2.73 -14.39 4.90
C ARG A 271 -3.88 -15.23 4.34
N MET A 272 -4.40 -14.85 3.17
CA MET A 272 -5.52 -15.52 2.52
C MET A 272 -5.06 -16.61 1.53
N PHE A 273 -3.75 -16.91 1.49
CA PHE A 273 -3.18 -17.88 0.54
C PHE A 273 -3.88 -19.23 0.54
N PRO A 274 -4.34 -19.81 1.66
CA PRO A 274 -5.11 -21.06 1.64
C PRO A 274 -6.35 -21.03 0.73
N LEU A 275 -7.00 -19.87 0.56
CA LEU A 275 -8.13 -19.73 -0.37
C LEU A 275 -7.67 -19.64 -1.82
N PHE A 276 -6.53 -18.96 -2.09
CA PHE A 276 -5.95 -18.90 -3.43
C PHE A 276 -5.47 -20.26 -3.90
N ASP A 277 -4.94 -21.08 -2.98
CA ASP A 277 -4.46 -22.43 -3.27
C ASP A 277 -5.59 -23.44 -3.54
N LEU A 278 -6.76 -23.22 -2.91
CA LEU A 278 -7.98 -24.02 -3.13
C LEU A 278 -8.80 -23.55 -4.34
N ALA A 279 -8.58 -22.33 -4.83
CA ALA A 279 -9.27 -21.79 -5.99
C ALA A 279 -8.71 -22.39 -7.30
N ASP A 280 -9.37 -22.09 -8.44
CA ASP A 280 -8.83 -22.44 -9.75
C ASP A 280 -7.43 -21.83 -9.93
N PRO A 281 -6.45 -22.54 -10.50
CA PRO A 281 -5.09 -22.06 -10.74
C PRO A 281 -5.01 -20.69 -11.42
N VAL A 282 -6.01 -20.31 -12.21
CA VAL A 282 -6.13 -18.97 -12.82
C VAL A 282 -6.01 -17.84 -11.78
N ALA A 283 -6.41 -18.07 -10.52
CA ALA A 283 -6.27 -17.05 -9.48
C ALA A 283 -4.80 -16.68 -9.21
N LEU A 284 -3.95 -17.68 -9.06
CA LEU A 284 -2.50 -17.48 -8.87
C LEU A 284 -1.82 -17.01 -10.15
N ASP A 285 -2.27 -17.45 -11.33
CA ASP A 285 -1.77 -16.97 -12.63
C ASP A 285 -2.02 -15.46 -12.80
N VAL A 286 -3.17 -14.95 -12.36
CA VAL A 286 -3.48 -13.51 -12.38
C VAL A 286 -2.56 -12.74 -11.42
N VAL A 287 -2.32 -13.26 -10.20
CA VAL A 287 -1.38 -12.66 -9.24
C VAL A 287 0.02 -12.58 -9.85
N LEU A 288 0.49 -13.67 -10.46
CA LEU A 288 1.77 -13.78 -11.14
C LEU A 288 1.89 -12.79 -12.30
N ALA A 289 0.90 -12.75 -13.19
CA ALA A 289 0.91 -11.91 -14.39
C ALA A 289 0.93 -10.41 -14.04
N LEU A 290 0.14 -9.97 -13.04
CA LEU A 290 0.14 -8.58 -12.60
C LEU A 290 1.45 -8.22 -11.86
N GLY A 291 2.00 -9.15 -11.07
CA GLY A 291 3.33 -9.01 -10.47
C GLY A 291 4.41 -8.78 -11.52
N LEU A 292 4.51 -9.66 -12.53
CA LEU A 292 5.47 -9.56 -13.63
C LEU A 292 5.33 -8.25 -14.44
N THR A 293 4.10 -7.88 -14.75
CA THR A 293 3.82 -6.62 -15.47
C THR A 293 4.33 -5.43 -14.67
N THR A 294 4.07 -5.41 -13.35
CA THR A 294 4.53 -4.35 -12.46
C THR A 294 6.06 -4.32 -12.37
N VAL A 295 6.71 -5.49 -12.28
CA VAL A 295 8.18 -5.61 -12.27
C VAL A 295 8.79 -4.96 -13.51
N LEU A 296 8.31 -5.29 -14.69
CA LEU A 296 8.83 -4.75 -15.94
C LEU A 296 8.61 -3.24 -16.06
N LEU A 297 7.37 -2.78 -15.87
CA LEU A 297 7.02 -1.37 -15.99
C LEU A 297 7.85 -0.51 -15.03
N SER A 298 7.89 -0.90 -13.76
CA SER A 298 8.59 -0.12 -12.73
C SER A 298 10.10 -0.09 -12.90
N ALA A 299 10.72 -1.20 -13.34
CA ALA A 299 12.15 -1.26 -13.60
C ALA A 299 12.57 -0.25 -14.67
N PHE A 300 11.87 -0.23 -15.80
CA PHE A 300 12.19 0.68 -16.90
C PHE A 300 11.86 2.15 -16.60
N ILE A 301 10.73 2.44 -15.94
CA ILE A 301 10.39 3.82 -15.56
C ILE A 301 11.40 4.35 -14.52
N GLY A 302 11.82 3.51 -13.56
CA GLY A 302 12.83 3.86 -12.56
C GLY A 302 14.18 4.27 -13.17
N LEU A 303 14.53 3.70 -14.33
CA LEU A 303 15.75 4.05 -15.08
C LEU A 303 15.68 5.48 -15.65
N ALA A 304 14.50 5.99 -15.99
CA ALA A 304 14.31 7.33 -16.57
C ALA A 304 14.00 8.41 -15.52
N ALA A 305 13.47 8.06 -14.35
CA ALA A 305 13.08 9.01 -13.31
C ALA A 305 14.26 9.84 -12.79
N THR A 306 14.03 11.12 -12.51
CA THR A 306 15.07 12.09 -12.09
C THR A 306 14.97 12.55 -10.65
N ASP A 307 13.83 12.35 -10.00
CA ASP A 307 13.63 12.65 -8.59
C ASP A 307 14.13 11.48 -7.72
N ILE A 308 14.97 11.77 -6.71
CA ILE A 308 15.58 10.76 -5.82
C ILE A 308 14.54 9.89 -5.13
N LYS A 309 13.44 10.48 -4.61
CA LYS A 309 12.36 9.73 -3.96
C LYS A 309 11.56 8.91 -4.96
N ARG A 310 11.30 9.45 -6.16
CA ARG A 310 10.55 8.73 -7.21
C ARG A 310 11.32 7.53 -7.74
N VAL A 311 12.65 7.61 -7.90
CA VAL A 311 13.47 6.44 -8.25
C VAL A 311 13.32 5.33 -7.21
N ILE A 312 13.41 5.68 -5.91
CA ILE A 312 13.23 4.72 -4.81
C ILE A 312 11.77 4.21 -4.77
N ALA A 313 10.77 5.02 -5.12
CA ALA A 313 9.37 4.59 -5.22
C ALA A 313 9.14 3.58 -6.35
N TYR A 314 9.70 3.79 -7.55
CA TYR A 314 9.66 2.79 -8.63
C TYR A 314 10.37 1.51 -8.27
N SER A 315 11.46 1.61 -7.53
CA SER A 315 12.12 0.42 -7.02
C SER A 315 11.29 -0.32 -5.95
N THR A 316 10.39 0.38 -5.24
CA THR A 316 9.40 -0.26 -4.35
C THR A 316 8.37 -1.03 -5.15
N LEU A 317 7.82 -0.45 -6.22
CA LEU A 317 6.92 -1.14 -7.15
C LEU A 317 7.55 -2.43 -7.70
N ASN A 318 8.83 -2.35 -8.10
CA ASN A 318 9.57 -3.51 -8.57
C ASN A 318 9.67 -4.60 -7.49
N SER A 319 10.03 -4.24 -6.27
CA SER A 319 10.14 -5.18 -5.15
C SER A 319 8.79 -5.82 -4.79
N LEU A 320 7.71 -5.05 -4.75
CA LEU A 320 6.36 -5.56 -4.50
C LEU A 320 5.90 -6.49 -5.62
N GLY A 321 6.18 -6.13 -6.89
CA GLY A 321 5.91 -7.00 -8.03
C GLY A 321 6.62 -8.35 -7.90
N LEU A 322 7.89 -8.37 -7.46
CA LEU A 322 8.63 -9.61 -7.19
C LEU A 322 8.02 -10.45 -6.06
N MET A 323 7.47 -9.81 -5.00
CA MET A 323 6.76 -10.52 -3.95
C MET A 323 5.47 -11.15 -4.47
N PHE A 324 4.71 -10.47 -5.36
CA PHE A 324 3.54 -11.05 -6.01
C PHE A 324 3.91 -12.14 -7.02
N VAL A 325 5.07 -12.05 -7.68
CA VAL A 325 5.60 -13.16 -8.49
C VAL A 325 5.83 -14.39 -7.63
N ALA A 326 6.44 -14.24 -6.45
CA ALA A 326 6.64 -15.34 -5.52
C ALA A 326 5.31 -15.94 -5.02
N LEU A 327 4.34 -15.10 -4.64
CA LEU A 327 3.00 -15.55 -4.22
C LEU A 327 2.27 -16.27 -5.36
N GLY A 328 2.31 -15.73 -6.58
CA GLY A 328 1.70 -16.35 -7.76
C GLY A 328 2.39 -17.67 -8.16
N ALA A 329 3.70 -17.81 -7.88
CA ALA A 329 4.43 -19.06 -8.02
C ALA A 329 4.18 -20.06 -6.85
N GLY A 330 3.37 -19.69 -5.85
CA GLY A 330 3.00 -20.55 -4.74
C GLY A 330 3.88 -20.46 -3.50
N SER A 331 4.88 -19.54 -3.46
CA SER A 331 5.80 -19.39 -2.33
C SER A 331 5.46 -18.19 -1.44
N VAL A 332 4.74 -18.46 -0.35
CA VAL A 332 4.52 -17.48 0.73
C VAL A 332 5.83 -17.17 1.45
N THR A 333 6.69 -18.15 1.63
CA THR A 333 8.01 -18.01 2.26
C THR A 333 8.85 -16.97 1.54
N ALA A 334 9.05 -17.09 0.22
CA ALA A 334 9.83 -16.16 -0.58
C ALA A 334 9.28 -14.73 -0.52
N ALA A 335 7.94 -14.59 -0.61
CA ALA A 335 7.28 -13.30 -0.55
C ALA A 335 7.48 -12.63 0.81
N MET A 336 7.26 -13.35 1.92
CA MET A 336 7.35 -12.80 3.27
C MET A 336 8.79 -12.58 3.72
N PHE A 337 9.71 -13.43 3.28
CA PHE A 337 11.15 -13.20 3.50
C PHE A 337 11.61 -11.94 2.77
N TYR A 338 11.19 -11.76 1.52
CA TYR A 338 11.53 -10.55 0.80
C TYR A 338 10.88 -9.31 1.44
N LEU A 339 9.63 -9.42 1.91
CA LEU A 339 8.95 -8.34 2.64
C LEU A 339 9.72 -7.93 3.91
N LEU A 340 10.19 -8.89 4.70
CA LEU A 340 10.98 -8.64 5.92
C LEU A 340 12.21 -7.78 5.63
N VAL A 341 13.08 -8.23 4.72
CA VAL A 341 14.34 -7.52 4.42
C VAL A 341 14.08 -6.22 3.66
N HIS A 342 13.04 -6.18 2.81
CA HIS A 342 12.58 -4.99 2.10
C HIS A 342 12.25 -3.85 3.08
N GLY A 343 11.57 -4.16 4.19
CA GLY A 343 11.26 -3.20 5.23
C GLY A 343 12.48 -2.43 5.71
N PHE A 344 13.61 -3.11 5.90
CA PHE A 344 14.83 -2.50 6.41
C PHE A 344 15.55 -1.64 5.36
N PHE A 345 15.87 -2.20 4.20
CA PHE A 345 16.64 -1.43 3.20
C PHE A 345 15.81 -0.32 2.54
N LYS A 346 14.47 -0.43 2.46
CA LYS A 346 13.64 0.65 1.93
C LYS A 346 13.50 1.81 2.91
N ALA A 347 13.25 1.52 4.18
CA ALA A 347 13.27 2.56 5.20
C ALA A 347 14.61 3.29 5.20
N LEU A 348 15.70 2.55 5.13
CA LEU A 348 17.06 3.09 5.05
C LEU A 348 17.24 4.03 3.85
N LEU A 349 16.90 3.59 2.64
CA LEU A 349 17.04 4.37 1.41
C LEU A 349 16.21 5.64 1.43
N PHE A 350 14.94 5.57 1.85
CA PHE A 350 14.08 6.74 1.93
C PHE A 350 14.57 7.73 3.00
N LEU A 351 14.92 7.27 4.20
CA LEU A 351 15.42 8.16 5.25
C LEU A 351 16.76 8.77 4.87
N ALA A 352 17.66 8.01 4.24
CA ALA A 352 18.92 8.55 3.74
C ALA A 352 18.71 9.58 2.62
N SER A 353 17.74 9.36 1.70
CA SER A 353 17.35 10.37 0.72
C SER A 353 16.75 11.61 1.40
N GLY A 354 16.01 11.42 2.50
CA GLY A 354 15.50 12.52 3.33
C GLY A 354 16.61 13.36 3.91
N SER A 355 17.70 12.74 4.39
CA SER A 355 18.87 13.48 4.89
C SER A 355 19.53 14.30 3.78
N VAL A 356 19.63 13.75 2.55
CA VAL A 356 20.14 14.50 1.39
C VAL A 356 19.25 15.71 1.09
N ILE A 357 17.94 15.50 0.96
CA ILE A 357 16.98 16.57 0.65
C ILE A 357 16.97 17.64 1.74
N HIS A 358 17.04 17.23 3.01
CA HIS A 358 17.05 18.17 4.14
C HIS A 358 18.28 19.07 4.16
N ALA A 359 19.44 18.54 3.74
CA ALA A 359 20.70 19.28 3.70
C ALA A 359 20.89 20.14 2.44
N THR A 360 20.32 19.73 1.30
CA THR A 360 20.54 20.36 -0.01
C THR A 360 19.35 21.11 -0.55
N GLU A 361 18.14 20.88 0.00
CA GLU A 361 16.85 21.35 -0.52
C GLU A 361 16.56 20.94 -1.98
N GLN A 362 17.32 19.96 -2.51
CA GLN A 362 17.20 19.44 -3.87
C GLN A 362 16.67 18.02 -3.90
N GLN A 363 15.75 17.77 -4.84
CA GLN A 363 15.20 16.43 -5.09
C GLN A 363 15.61 15.86 -6.46
N ASP A 364 15.94 16.71 -7.42
CA ASP A 364 16.40 16.28 -8.74
C ASP A 364 17.86 15.84 -8.69
N VAL A 365 18.13 14.58 -9.00
CA VAL A 365 19.48 14.02 -9.00
C VAL A 365 20.43 14.69 -9.99
N ARG A 366 19.89 15.42 -10.96
CA ARG A 366 20.69 16.20 -11.93
C ARG A 366 21.26 17.49 -11.34
N GLU A 367 20.73 17.95 -10.21
CA GLU A 367 21.18 19.12 -9.45
C GLU A 367 22.08 18.72 -8.26
N LEU A 368 22.29 17.42 -8.03
CA LEU A 368 23.13 16.88 -6.95
C LEU A 368 24.54 16.54 -7.47
N GLY A 369 25.37 15.97 -6.62
CA GLY A 369 26.71 15.48 -6.94
C GLY A 369 27.73 15.79 -5.84
N GLY A 370 28.77 14.98 -5.72
CA GLY A 370 29.91 15.19 -4.83
C GLY A 370 29.62 15.11 -3.33
N LEU A 371 28.43 14.63 -2.93
CA LEU A 371 27.99 14.71 -1.54
C LEU A 371 28.70 13.72 -0.60
N ALA A 372 29.38 12.68 -1.12
CA ALA A 372 30.02 11.65 -0.27
C ALA A 372 31.02 12.25 0.73
N GLY A 373 31.78 13.27 0.32
CA GLY A 373 32.74 13.94 1.21
C GLY A 373 32.11 14.84 2.28
N LYS A 374 30.92 15.36 2.02
CA LYS A 374 30.16 16.23 2.92
C LYS A 374 29.23 15.46 3.85
N MET A 375 28.72 14.32 3.39
CA MET A 375 27.73 13.48 4.07
C MET A 375 28.21 12.02 4.12
N PRO A 376 29.36 11.72 4.76
CA PRO A 376 29.97 10.39 4.72
C PRO A 376 29.08 9.31 5.37
N VAL A 377 28.40 9.60 6.47
CA VAL A 377 27.48 8.63 7.10
C VAL A 377 26.30 8.36 6.19
N THR A 378 25.63 9.40 5.70
CA THR A 378 24.47 9.27 4.81
C THR A 378 24.83 8.54 3.51
N SER A 379 25.97 8.87 2.90
CA SER A 379 26.46 8.19 1.68
C SER A 379 26.73 6.70 1.92
N THR A 380 27.39 6.35 3.03
CA THR A 380 27.70 4.96 3.37
C THR A 380 26.43 4.13 3.60
N VAL A 381 25.48 4.62 4.39
CA VAL A 381 24.24 3.88 4.67
C VAL A 381 23.35 3.79 3.43
N PHE A 382 23.36 4.82 2.57
CA PHE A 382 22.67 4.76 1.28
C PHE A 382 23.30 3.70 0.36
N ALA A 383 24.63 3.60 0.31
CA ALA A 383 25.33 2.56 -0.44
C ALA A 383 24.97 1.16 0.04
N ILE A 384 24.93 0.92 1.36
CA ILE A 384 24.49 -0.35 1.96
C ILE A 384 23.07 -0.69 1.50
N GLY A 385 22.11 0.25 1.62
CA GLY A 385 20.75 0.05 1.18
C GLY A 385 20.63 -0.20 -0.32
N ALA A 386 21.38 0.53 -1.15
CA ALA A 386 21.40 0.38 -2.59
C ALA A 386 21.97 -0.99 -3.02
N LEU A 387 23.09 -1.42 -2.45
CA LEU A 387 23.70 -2.72 -2.73
C LEU A 387 22.79 -3.89 -2.27
N ALA A 388 22.15 -3.77 -1.09
CA ALA A 388 21.18 -4.74 -0.63
C ALA A 388 19.98 -4.81 -1.59
N MET A 389 19.49 -3.67 -2.03
CA MET A 389 18.41 -3.62 -3.00
C MET A 389 18.78 -4.17 -4.37
N ILE A 390 20.00 -3.97 -4.84
CA ILE A 390 20.52 -4.61 -6.07
C ILE A 390 20.53 -6.13 -5.90
N GLY A 391 20.85 -6.63 -4.71
CA GLY A 391 21.00 -8.05 -4.39
C GLY A 391 22.45 -8.52 -4.51
N ILE A 392 23.38 -7.79 -3.89
CA ILE A 392 24.81 -8.14 -3.86
C ILE A 392 25.11 -8.98 -2.62
N ILE A 393 25.82 -10.09 -2.80
CA ILE A 393 26.29 -10.96 -1.71
C ILE A 393 27.24 -10.15 -0.79
N PRO A 394 27.14 -10.27 0.56
CA PRO A 394 26.25 -11.15 1.34
C PRO A 394 25.02 -10.43 1.91
N LEU A 395 24.59 -9.32 1.34
CA LEU A 395 23.53 -8.45 1.88
C LEU A 395 22.16 -9.11 1.86
N SER A 396 21.27 -8.67 2.73
CA SER A 396 19.96 -9.28 2.98
C SER A 396 19.10 -9.43 1.72
N GLY A 397 19.15 -8.47 0.81
CA GLY A 397 18.37 -8.50 -0.42
C GLY A 397 18.80 -9.57 -1.41
N PHE A 398 20.05 -10.05 -1.35
CA PHE A 398 20.49 -11.17 -2.17
C PHE A 398 19.73 -12.46 -1.81
N TRP A 399 19.75 -12.85 -0.54
CA TRP A 399 19.13 -14.08 -0.06
C TRP A 399 17.63 -14.15 -0.37
N ALA A 400 16.92 -13.04 -0.14
CA ALA A 400 15.50 -12.97 -0.39
C ALA A 400 15.13 -12.99 -1.89
N LYS A 401 15.95 -12.36 -2.75
CA LYS A 401 15.73 -12.39 -4.20
C LYS A 401 16.10 -13.74 -4.82
N ASP A 402 17.10 -14.41 -4.27
CA ASP A 402 17.45 -15.76 -4.65
C ASP A 402 16.29 -16.73 -4.41
N GLU A 403 15.60 -16.60 -3.26
CA GLU A 403 14.40 -17.36 -2.93
C GLU A 403 13.24 -17.08 -3.90
N VAL A 404 13.05 -15.80 -4.31
CA VAL A 404 12.06 -15.43 -5.34
C VAL A 404 12.42 -16.05 -6.69
N LEU A 405 13.70 -16.06 -7.06
CA LEU A 405 14.16 -16.69 -8.30
C LEU A 405 13.97 -18.20 -8.27
N HIS A 406 14.26 -18.84 -7.13
CA HIS A 406 14.04 -20.27 -6.94
C HIS A 406 12.55 -20.63 -7.09
N SER A 407 11.64 -19.86 -6.49
CA SER A 407 10.20 -20.05 -6.65
C SER A 407 9.73 -19.84 -8.10
N ALA A 408 10.37 -18.93 -8.85
CA ALA A 408 10.05 -18.68 -10.25
C ALA A 408 10.58 -19.79 -11.18
N GLU A 409 11.71 -20.44 -10.86
CA GLU A 409 12.27 -21.56 -11.59
C GLU A 409 11.40 -22.82 -11.42
N SER A 410 10.94 -23.10 -10.21
CA SER A 410 10.13 -24.28 -9.90
C SER A 410 8.80 -24.35 -10.68
N GLY A 411 8.32 -23.20 -11.17
CA GLY A 411 7.11 -23.10 -12.00
C GLY A 411 7.28 -23.52 -13.47
N GLU A 412 8.42 -24.08 -13.88
CA GLU A 412 8.74 -24.56 -15.25
C GLU A 412 8.60 -23.51 -16.37
N ASN A 413 8.31 -22.25 -16.06
CA ASN A 413 8.15 -21.19 -17.05
C ASN A 413 9.40 -20.32 -17.16
N VAL A 414 10.28 -20.66 -18.10
CA VAL A 414 11.53 -19.96 -18.38
C VAL A 414 11.35 -18.45 -18.60
N LEU A 415 10.21 -18.02 -19.14
CA LEU A 415 9.95 -16.60 -19.38
C LEU A 415 9.86 -15.82 -18.06
N ILE A 416 9.20 -16.38 -17.04
CA ILE A 416 9.08 -15.76 -15.70
C ILE A 416 10.48 -15.55 -15.11
N PHE A 417 11.27 -16.61 -15.11
CA PHE A 417 12.65 -16.58 -14.62
C PHE A 417 13.49 -15.53 -15.33
N LEU A 418 13.42 -15.46 -16.67
CA LEU A 418 14.15 -14.46 -17.47
C LEU A 418 13.71 -13.03 -17.18
N VAL A 419 12.41 -12.78 -16.97
CA VAL A 419 11.88 -11.45 -16.60
C VAL A 419 12.41 -11.02 -15.22
N VAL A 420 12.40 -11.93 -14.25
CA VAL A 420 12.94 -11.65 -12.92
C VAL A 420 14.45 -11.34 -13.00
N LEU A 421 15.23 -12.14 -13.72
CA LEU A 421 16.65 -11.89 -13.96
C LEU A 421 16.91 -10.55 -14.65
N LEU A 422 16.15 -10.20 -15.67
CA LEU A 422 16.24 -8.89 -16.34
C LEU A 422 15.98 -7.75 -15.36
N SER A 423 15.01 -7.91 -14.46
CA SER A 423 14.71 -6.89 -13.46
C SER A 423 15.86 -6.64 -12.48
N LEU A 424 16.63 -7.69 -12.14
CA LEU A 424 17.85 -7.54 -11.30
C LEU A 424 18.90 -6.68 -11.98
N PHE A 425 19.16 -6.95 -13.27
CA PHE A 425 20.10 -6.17 -14.07
C PHE A 425 19.69 -4.69 -14.15
N VAL A 426 18.41 -4.41 -14.48
CA VAL A 426 17.91 -3.05 -14.58
C VAL A 426 17.91 -2.35 -13.22
N THR A 427 17.64 -3.09 -12.13
CA THR A 427 17.77 -2.57 -10.75
C THR A 427 19.20 -2.13 -10.46
N GLY A 428 20.18 -2.93 -10.85
CA GLY A 428 21.60 -2.58 -10.77
C GLY A 428 21.91 -1.28 -11.50
N LEU A 429 21.38 -1.11 -12.72
CA LEU A 429 21.58 0.10 -13.53
C LEU A 429 21.05 1.36 -12.84
N TYR A 430 19.74 1.41 -12.47
CA TYR A 430 19.17 2.65 -11.96
C TYR A 430 19.61 2.98 -10.53
N MET A 431 19.90 1.98 -9.68
CA MET A 431 20.43 2.25 -8.34
C MET A 431 21.88 2.76 -8.37
N THR A 432 22.70 2.20 -9.25
CA THR A 432 24.06 2.70 -9.47
C THR A 432 24.02 4.13 -10.02
N ARG A 433 23.15 4.41 -11.02
CA ARG A 433 22.91 5.76 -11.51
C ARG A 433 22.53 6.72 -10.38
N LEU A 434 21.57 6.32 -9.54
CA LEU A 434 21.08 7.14 -8.43
C LEU A 434 22.22 7.48 -7.45
N TYR A 435 23.01 6.48 -7.06
CA TYR A 435 24.14 6.68 -6.14
C TYR A 435 25.21 7.58 -6.74
N ILE A 436 25.61 7.33 -8.00
CA ILE A 436 26.63 8.11 -8.71
C ILE A 436 26.23 9.58 -8.82
N LEU A 437 25.03 9.86 -9.29
CA LEU A 437 24.57 11.22 -9.53
C LEU A 437 24.36 12.02 -8.23
N THR A 438 24.09 11.32 -7.12
CA THR A 438 23.87 11.98 -5.83
C THR A 438 25.16 12.21 -5.06
N PHE A 439 26.03 11.21 -4.98
CA PHE A 439 27.15 11.21 -4.02
C PHE A 439 28.52 11.38 -4.63
N LEU A 440 28.70 11.04 -5.92
CA LEU A 440 30.03 11.01 -6.53
C LEU A 440 30.23 12.15 -7.54
N PHE A 441 31.48 12.28 -7.98
CA PHE A 441 31.94 13.24 -8.98
C PHE A 441 31.74 14.71 -8.59
N GLU A 442 31.73 15.60 -9.57
CA GLU A 442 31.63 17.04 -9.37
C GLU A 442 30.21 17.48 -8.99
N PRO A 443 30.04 18.37 -8.01
CA PRO A 443 28.75 18.94 -7.69
C PRO A 443 28.17 19.71 -8.90
N LYS A 444 26.86 19.55 -9.13
CA LYS A 444 26.14 20.28 -10.19
C LYS A 444 25.62 21.62 -9.69
N ASN A 445 25.21 21.69 -8.43
CA ASN A 445 24.80 22.90 -7.74
C ASN A 445 25.78 23.18 -6.60
N GLU A 446 26.67 24.16 -6.79
CA GLU A 446 27.71 24.51 -5.81
C GLU A 446 27.12 25.07 -4.51
N GLU A 447 26.01 25.80 -4.57
CA GLU A 447 25.33 26.37 -3.40
C GLU A 447 24.77 25.25 -2.52
N ALA A 448 24.00 24.32 -3.11
CA ALA A 448 23.48 23.17 -2.41
C ALA A 448 24.59 22.27 -1.81
N HIS A 449 25.70 22.08 -2.55
CA HIS A 449 26.86 21.34 -2.08
C HIS A 449 27.58 22.05 -0.92
N HIS A 450 27.66 23.40 -0.95
CA HIS A 450 28.34 24.16 0.10
C HIS A 450 27.63 24.01 1.45
N HIS A 451 26.29 24.01 1.45
CA HIS A 451 25.47 23.88 2.66
C HIS A 451 25.32 22.42 3.13
N ALA A 452 25.64 21.46 2.28
CA ALA A 452 25.49 20.04 2.60
C ALA A 452 26.33 19.62 3.81
N HIS A 453 25.71 18.88 4.72
CA HIS A 453 26.35 18.30 5.92
C HIS A 453 25.55 17.06 6.37
N ASP A 454 26.18 16.15 7.10
CA ASP A 454 25.48 14.98 7.64
C ASP A 454 24.36 15.40 8.61
N ALA A 455 23.32 14.60 8.65
CA ALA A 455 22.17 14.79 9.51
C ALA A 455 22.56 14.68 11.01
N PRO A 456 21.82 15.33 11.90
CA PRO A 456 22.07 15.26 13.35
C PRO A 456 21.88 13.83 13.89
N PRO A 457 22.44 13.50 15.09
CA PRO A 457 22.41 12.14 15.67
C PRO A 457 20.99 11.54 15.76
N VAL A 458 19.98 12.33 16.04
CA VAL A 458 18.57 11.88 16.10
C VAL A 458 18.08 11.31 14.77
N MET A 459 18.68 11.70 13.66
CA MET A 459 18.39 11.17 12.32
C MET A 459 19.39 10.07 11.92
N THR A 460 20.67 10.20 12.26
CA THR A 460 21.71 9.23 11.86
C THR A 460 21.65 7.92 12.63
N VAL A 461 21.23 7.92 13.91
CA VAL A 461 21.11 6.69 14.71
C VAL A 461 20.09 5.72 14.11
N PRO A 462 18.85 6.12 13.75
CA PRO A 462 17.92 5.27 13.01
C PRO A 462 18.50 4.70 11.70
N LEU A 463 19.24 5.52 10.94
CA LEU A 463 19.90 5.07 9.70
C LEU A 463 20.91 3.95 9.96
N LEU A 464 21.76 4.10 10.99
CA LEU A 464 22.76 3.10 11.34
C LEU A 464 22.13 1.79 11.81
N LEU A 465 21.06 1.85 12.61
CA LEU A 465 20.32 0.66 13.07
C LEU A 465 19.67 -0.08 11.89
N LEU A 466 19.03 0.65 10.98
CA LEU A 466 18.46 0.08 9.76
C LEU A 466 19.55 -0.50 8.84
N ALA A 467 20.72 0.17 8.72
CA ALA A 467 21.85 -0.35 7.96
C ALA A 467 22.37 -1.66 8.56
N GLY A 468 22.48 -1.75 9.89
CA GLY A 468 22.85 -2.97 10.58
C GLY A 468 21.92 -4.14 10.23
N LEU A 469 20.60 -3.92 10.33
CA LEU A 469 19.61 -4.95 9.95
C LEU A 469 19.63 -5.25 8.44
N THR A 470 19.91 -4.27 7.60
CA THR A 470 20.09 -4.49 6.16
C THR A 470 21.29 -5.38 5.84
N LEU A 471 22.34 -5.31 6.65
CA LEU A 471 23.52 -6.19 6.51
C LEU A 471 23.21 -7.63 6.95
N VAL A 472 22.56 -7.80 8.10
CA VAL A 472 22.43 -9.12 8.74
C VAL A 472 21.05 -9.78 8.58
N GLY A 473 20.01 -9.02 8.27
CA GLY A 473 18.62 -9.52 8.27
C GLY A 473 18.34 -10.66 7.27
N GLY A 474 19.16 -10.81 6.25
CA GLY A 474 19.06 -11.92 5.30
C GLY A 474 19.49 -13.28 5.87
N PHE A 475 20.32 -13.26 6.91
CA PHE A 475 20.82 -14.51 7.50
C PHE A 475 19.75 -15.28 8.29
N VAL A 476 18.57 -14.72 8.50
CA VAL A 476 17.40 -15.45 9.06
C VAL A 476 16.92 -16.60 8.14
N ALA A 477 17.38 -16.64 6.88
CA ALA A 477 17.18 -17.76 5.98
C ALA A 477 17.84 -19.05 6.49
N PHE A 478 18.97 -18.93 7.16
CA PHE A 478 19.81 -20.05 7.53
C PHE A 478 19.43 -20.67 8.88
N ASP A 479 19.57 -22.00 8.94
CA ASP A 479 19.25 -22.81 10.11
C ASP A 479 20.00 -22.37 11.39
N PHE A 480 21.30 -22.07 11.29
CA PHE A 480 22.12 -21.64 12.44
C PHE A 480 21.63 -20.35 13.09
N VAL A 481 21.02 -19.44 12.29
CA VAL A 481 20.40 -18.21 12.84
C VAL A 481 19.01 -18.54 13.38
N GLY A 482 18.25 -19.38 12.69
CA GLY A 482 16.95 -19.86 13.16
C GLY A 482 17.06 -20.57 14.50
N GLU A 483 18.01 -21.48 14.66
CA GLU A 483 18.31 -22.14 15.96
C GLU A 483 18.63 -21.14 17.07
N ALA A 484 19.51 -20.16 16.77
CA ALA A 484 19.88 -19.12 17.74
C ALA A 484 18.69 -18.21 18.15
N LEU A 485 17.70 -18.03 17.26
CA LEU A 485 16.51 -17.21 17.50
C LEU A 485 15.30 -18.03 18.00
N GLY A 486 15.40 -19.38 18.08
CA GLY A 486 14.36 -20.26 18.60
C GLY A 486 13.37 -20.80 17.55
N PHE A 487 13.71 -20.72 16.24
CA PHE A 487 12.95 -21.33 15.15
C PHE A 487 13.87 -22.12 14.21
N PRO A 488 14.22 -23.38 14.57
CA PRO A 488 15.12 -24.21 13.78
C PRO A 488 14.66 -24.39 12.33
N GLY A 489 15.62 -24.35 11.40
CA GLY A 489 15.34 -24.47 9.96
C GLY A 489 15.17 -23.14 9.25
N GLY A 490 15.36 -21.99 9.96
CA GLY A 490 15.29 -20.67 9.38
C GLY A 490 13.87 -20.25 8.99
N ILE A 491 13.76 -19.13 8.27
CA ILE A 491 12.47 -18.51 7.93
C ILE A 491 11.60 -19.43 7.06
N GLY A 492 12.19 -20.30 6.26
CA GLY A 492 11.46 -21.19 5.38
C GLY A 492 10.66 -22.27 6.12
N LYS A 493 11.14 -22.71 7.28
CA LYS A 493 10.38 -23.59 8.17
C LYS A 493 9.51 -22.82 9.17
N PHE A 494 9.71 -21.53 9.32
CA PHE A 494 8.93 -20.71 10.23
C PHE A 494 7.69 -20.11 9.55
N VAL A 495 7.82 -19.62 8.31
CA VAL A 495 6.70 -19.02 7.54
C VAL A 495 6.51 -19.78 6.24
N PHE A 496 5.48 -20.58 6.17
CA PHE A 496 5.12 -21.38 4.99
C PHE A 496 3.58 -21.48 4.87
N ALA A 497 3.10 -21.84 3.70
CA ALA A 497 1.67 -22.08 3.47
C ALA A 497 1.33 -23.50 3.03
N ARG A 498 2.24 -24.17 2.32
CA ARG A 498 2.08 -25.57 1.89
C ARG A 498 2.91 -26.48 2.80
N GLU A 499 4.16 -26.64 2.52
CA GLU A 499 5.10 -27.46 3.30
C GLU A 499 6.28 -26.61 3.78
N PRO A 500 6.79 -26.89 5.01
CA PRO A 500 7.96 -26.18 5.52
C PRO A 500 9.22 -26.66 4.78
N GLU A 501 9.85 -25.75 4.05
CA GLU A 501 11.10 -26.02 3.34
C GLU A 501 12.25 -25.25 3.96
N ALA A 502 13.40 -25.93 4.17
CA ALA A 502 14.62 -25.24 4.55
C ALA A 502 15.14 -24.44 3.35
N PHE A 503 15.76 -23.29 3.63
CA PHE A 503 16.45 -22.52 2.60
C PHE A 503 17.52 -23.39 1.91
N ASP A 504 17.38 -23.58 0.60
CA ASP A 504 18.35 -24.30 -0.24
C ASP A 504 18.94 -23.35 -1.29
N LEU A 505 20.26 -23.16 -1.21
CA LEU A 505 20.97 -22.30 -2.12
C LEU A 505 21.27 -23.04 -3.44
N ASN A 506 20.49 -22.75 -4.49
CA ASN A 506 20.84 -23.19 -5.83
C ASN A 506 22.03 -22.37 -6.35
N VAL A 507 23.22 -22.98 -6.37
CA VAL A 507 24.47 -22.31 -6.74
C VAL A 507 24.42 -21.70 -8.14
N TRP A 508 23.71 -22.30 -9.08
CA TRP A 508 23.59 -21.78 -10.45
C TRP A 508 22.69 -20.53 -10.52
N ILE A 509 21.59 -20.53 -9.77
CA ILE A 509 20.74 -19.34 -9.62
C ILE A 509 21.52 -18.22 -8.95
N ALA A 510 22.22 -18.51 -7.86
CA ALA A 510 23.05 -17.55 -7.13
C ALA A 510 24.16 -16.94 -8.00
N ILE A 511 24.82 -17.73 -8.86
CA ILE A 511 25.78 -17.23 -9.83
C ILE A 511 25.11 -16.34 -10.87
N ALA A 512 24.00 -16.78 -11.46
CA ALA A 512 23.29 -16.03 -12.50
C ALA A 512 22.77 -14.68 -11.95
N SER A 513 22.12 -14.69 -10.77
CA SER A 513 21.60 -13.50 -10.12
C SER A 513 22.73 -12.51 -9.76
N THR A 514 23.85 -12.99 -9.20
CA THR A 514 25.02 -12.17 -8.86
C THR A 514 25.66 -11.55 -10.11
N LEU A 515 25.82 -12.34 -11.19
CA LEU A 515 26.41 -11.83 -12.43
C LEU A 515 25.53 -10.76 -13.08
N LEU A 516 24.20 -10.92 -13.07
CA LEU A 516 23.31 -9.94 -13.65
C LEU A 516 23.15 -8.70 -12.77
N ALA A 517 22.98 -8.85 -11.47
CA ALA A 517 22.93 -7.74 -10.52
C ALA A 517 24.25 -6.94 -10.53
N GLY A 518 25.38 -7.63 -10.45
CA GLY A 518 26.73 -7.04 -10.55
C GLY A 518 27.01 -6.46 -11.94
N GLY A 519 26.56 -7.14 -13.00
CA GLY A 519 26.64 -6.64 -14.38
C GLY A 519 25.88 -5.31 -14.55
N GLY A 520 24.67 -5.22 -13.97
CA GLY A 520 23.91 -3.97 -13.92
C GLY A 520 24.65 -2.85 -13.20
N LEU A 521 25.31 -3.15 -12.07
CA LEU A 521 26.14 -2.19 -11.34
C LEU A 521 27.34 -1.73 -12.19
N VAL A 522 28.08 -2.66 -12.79
CA VAL A 522 29.26 -2.34 -13.63
C VAL A 522 28.86 -1.52 -14.85
N VAL A 523 27.83 -1.93 -15.59
CA VAL A 523 27.33 -1.19 -16.74
C VAL A 523 26.81 0.18 -16.30
N GLY A 524 26.08 0.25 -15.17
CA GLY A 524 25.64 1.51 -14.58
C GLY A 524 26.81 2.45 -14.27
N TRP A 525 27.88 1.91 -13.69
CA TRP A 525 29.10 2.69 -13.47
C TRP A 525 29.71 3.19 -14.79
N LEU A 526 29.90 2.34 -15.78
CA LEU A 526 30.47 2.71 -17.08
C LEU A 526 29.64 3.75 -17.83
N VAL A 527 28.32 3.72 -17.67
CA VAL A 527 27.38 4.61 -18.38
C VAL A 527 27.29 5.99 -17.71
N TRP A 528 27.31 6.07 -16.38
CA TRP A 528 27.07 7.32 -15.64
C TRP A 528 28.30 7.90 -14.96
N ALA A 529 29.44 7.19 -14.91
CA ALA A 529 30.67 7.73 -14.35
C ALA A 529 31.15 8.98 -15.11
N GLY A 530 31.72 9.93 -14.40
CA GLY A 530 32.25 11.18 -14.95
C GLY A 530 31.13 12.07 -15.53
N ARG A 531 31.24 12.41 -16.82
CA ARG A 531 30.28 13.32 -17.51
C ARG A 531 29.00 12.66 -18.05
N ALA A 532 28.81 11.37 -17.78
CA ALA A 532 27.65 10.57 -18.24
C ALA A 532 27.41 10.65 -19.78
N GLU A 533 28.46 10.81 -20.56
CA GLU A 533 28.39 10.94 -22.03
C GLU A 533 27.74 9.72 -22.70
N PRO A 534 28.02 8.45 -22.29
CA PRO A 534 27.33 7.29 -22.85
C PRO A 534 25.82 7.31 -22.59
N ALA A 535 25.38 7.77 -21.41
CA ALA A 535 23.95 7.89 -21.09
C ALA A 535 23.27 8.92 -21.99
N ARG A 536 23.91 10.07 -22.25
CA ARG A 536 23.38 11.10 -23.14
C ARG A 536 23.21 10.57 -24.56
N ARG A 537 24.23 9.91 -25.11
CA ARG A 537 24.15 9.29 -26.45
C ARG A 537 23.07 8.24 -26.53
N ALA A 538 22.94 7.38 -25.52
CA ALA A 538 21.89 6.38 -25.48
C ALA A 538 20.47 7.02 -25.47
N SER A 539 20.27 8.10 -24.71
CA SER A 539 18.99 8.81 -24.68
C SER A 539 18.64 9.51 -26.01
N GLU A 540 19.65 9.91 -26.80
CA GLU A 540 19.48 10.49 -28.14
C GLU A 540 19.12 9.39 -29.16
N VAL A 541 19.84 8.26 -29.15
CA VAL A 541 19.62 7.12 -30.04
C VAL A 541 18.25 6.49 -29.81
N PHE A 542 17.87 6.27 -28.55
CA PHE A 542 16.59 5.67 -28.15
C PHE A 542 15.55 6.72 -27.75
N ARG A 543 15.60 7.91 -28.35
CA ARG A 543 14.75 9.05 -27.99
C ARG A 543 13.25 8.72 -27.85
N PRO A 544 12.60 7.97 -28.77
CA PRO A 544 11.17 7.64 -28.61
C PRO A 544 10.90 6.83 -27.34
N LEU A 545 11.74 5.83 -27.07
CA LEU A 545 11.63 5.02 -25.86
C LEU A 545 11.90 5.86 -24.59
N HIS A 546 12.91 6.71 -24.65
CA HIS A 546 13.23 7.61 -23.53
C HIS A 546 12.06 8.56 -23.19
N ILE A 547 11.40 9.14 -24.21
CA ILE A 547 10.20 9.97 -24.03
C ILE A 547 9.06 9.17 -23.45
N LEU A 548 8.83 7.94 -23.92
CA LEU A 548 7.80 7.03 -23.39
C LEU A 548 8.00 6.74 -21.88
N LEU A 549 9.25 6.47 -21.49
CA LEU A 549 9.61 6.20 -20.08
C LEU A 549 9.49 7.44 -19.20
N LEU A 550 9.92 8.60 -19.67
CA LEU A 550 9.78 9.87 -18.95
C LEU A 550 8.31 10.21 -18.69
N ASN A 551 7.43 9.94 -19.67
CA ASN A 551 5.99 10.13 -19.54
C ASN A 551 5.28 8.91 -18.92
N ARG A 552 6.03 7.98 -18.30
CA ARG A 552 5.45 6.84 -17.56
C ARG A 552 4.45 6.04 -18.39
N PHE A 553 4.75 5.79 -19.67
CA PHE A 553 3.87 5.15 -20.66
C PHE A 553 2.53 5.87 -20.87
N TYR A 554 2.42 7.14 -20.51
CA TYR A 554 1.21 7.97 -20.61
C TYR A 554 0.00 7.42 -19.82
N PHE A 555 0.21 6.59 -18.79
CA PHE A 555 -0.90 6.06 -17.99
C PHE A 555 -1.68 7.17 -17.29
N ASP A 556 -1.00 8.20 -16.78
CA ASP A 556 -1.65 9.35 -16.15
C ASP A 556 -2.56 10.09 -17.17
N ASP A 557 -2.09 10.27 -18.40
CA ASP A 557 -2.86 10.93 -19.47
C ASP A 557 -4.07 10.10 -19.89
N ILE A 558 -3.92 8.76 -19.99
CA ILE A 558 -5.01 7.83 -20.33
C ILE A 558 -6.09 7.90 -19.23
N TYR A 559 -5.69 7.89 -17.97
CA TYR A 559 -6.65 7.97 -16.85
C TYR A 559 -7.31 9.32 -16.77
N GLN A 560 -6.56 10.41 -16.97
CA GLN A 560 -7.15 11.76 -17.01
C GLN A 560 -8.15 11.90 -18.16
N PHE A 561 -7.81 11.38 -19.35
CA PHE A 561 -8.74 11.35 -20.47
C PHE A 561 -10.03 10.58 -20.12
N ALA A 562 -9.91 9.40 -19.49
CA ALA A 562 -11.08 8.62 -19.07
C ALA A 562 -11.93 9.37 -18.02
N ILE A 563 -11.28 10.06 -17.06
CA ILE A 563 -11.99 10.88 -16.08
C ILE A 563 -12.73 12.02 -16.76
N ASP A 564 -12.05 12.81 -17.60
CA ASP A 564 -12.61 14.02 -18.19
C ASP A 564 -13.71 13.73 -19.22
N ARG A 565 -13.52 12.70 -20.04
CA ARG A 565 -14.42 12.40 -21.16
C ARG A 565 -15.52 11.41 -20.84
N VAL A 566 -15.30 10.50 -19.88
CA VAL A 566 -16.28 9.47 -19.53
C VAL A 566 -16.92 9.77 -18.19
N ILE A 567 -16.14 9.83 -17.10
CA ILE A 567 -16.69 9.91 -15.74
C ILE A 567 -17.40 11.25 -15.53
N LEU A 568 -16.77 12.37 -15.90
CA LEU A 568 -17.38 13.70 -15.73
C LEU A 568 -18.54 13.92 -16.72
N ALA A 569 -18.51 13.32 -17.90
CA ALA A 569 -19.64 13.38 -18.82
C ALA A 569 -20.86 12.63 -18.27
N VAL A 570 -20.66 11.42 -17.72
CA VAL A 570 -21.73 10.65 -17.05
C VAL A 570 -22.22 11.40 -15.82
N GLY A 571 -21.32 11.98 -15.01
CA GLY A 571 -21.69 12.81 -13.87
C GLY A 571 -22.53 14.02 -14.28
N SER A 572 -22.17 14.68 -15.38
CA SER A 572 -22.94 15.81 -15.93
C SER A 572 -24.32 15.38 -16.44
N LEU A 573 -24.43 14.20 -17.05
CA LEU A 573 -25.70 13.62 -17.50
C LEU A 573 -26.60 13.30 -16.30
N ILE A 574 -26.05 12.70 -15.24
CA ILE A 574 -26.79 12.41 -14.01
C ILE A 574 -27.28 13.72 -13.35
N ALA A 575 -26.40 14.71 -13.25
CA ALA A 575 -26.74 16.02 -12.68
C ALA A 575 -27.81 16.74 -13.52
N TRP A 576 -27.76 16.63 -14.85
CA TRP A 576 -28.81 17.14 -15.72
C TRP A 576 -30.14 16.42 -15.50
N PHE A 577 -30.11 15.08 -15.44
CA PHE A 577 -31.32 14.27 -15.18
C PHE A 577 -31.95 14.62 -13.83
N ASP A 578 -31.13 14.66 -12.77
CA ASP A 578 -31.61 15.02 -11.43
C ASP A 578 -32.24 16.42 -11.40
N ARG A 579 -31.57 17.40 -11.98
CA ARG A 579 -32.11 18.78 -12.03
C ARG A 579 -33.36 18.88 -12.87
N THR A 580 -33.30 18.42 -14.12
CA THR A 580 -34.38 18.71 -15.10
C THR A 580 -35.55 17.78 -14.96
N ILE A 581 -35.31 16.48 -14.75
CA ILE A 581 -36.39 15.49 -14.70
C ILE A 581 -36.92 15.34 -13.28
N VAL A 582 -36.03 15.12 -12.30
CA VAL A 582 -36.48 14.86 -10.93
C VAL A 582 -36.95 16.14 -10.26
N ASN A 583 -36.12 17.18 -10.21
CA ASN A 583 -36.47 18.41 -9.48
C ASN A 583 -37.39 19.33 -10.28
N ASP A 584 -36.98 19.83 -11.46
CA ASP A 584 -37.75 20.84 -12.20
C ASP A 584 -39.09 20.30 -12.71
N THR A 585 -39.13 19.07 -13.25
CA THR A 585 -40.32 18.47 -13.81
C THR A 585 -41.12 17.68 -12.76
N GLY A 586 -40.47 16.79 -12.03
CA GLY A 586 -41.13 15.91 -11.06
C GLY A 586 -41.60 16.66 -9.82
N VAL A 587 -40.73 17.34 -9.11
CA VAL A 587 -41.06 18.00 -7.84
C VAL A 587 -41.74 19.36 -8.10
N ASP A 588 -41.02 20.28 -8.74
CA ASP A 588 -41.51 21.64 -8.97
C ASP A 588 -42.65 21.68 -9.99
N GLY A 589 -42.61 20.83 -11.04
CA GLY A 589 -43.65 20.71 -12.04
C GLY A 589 -44.98 20.23 -11.44
N SER A 590 -44.96 19.22 -10.59
CA SER A 590 -46.14 18.75 -9.88
C SER A 590 -46.70 19.77 -8.89
N ALA A 591 -45.82 20.50 -8.19
CA ALA A 591 -46.21 21.60 -7.31
C ALA A 591 -46.84 22.77 -8.09
N ARG A 592 -46.25 23.13 -9.24
CA ARG A 592 -46.82 24.16 -10.14
C ARG A 592 -48.16 23.74 -10.71
N LEU A 593 -48.29 22.47 -11.12
CA LEU A 593 -49.55 21.92 -11.59
C LEU A 593 -50.63 21.99 -10.50
N GLY A 594 -50.30 21.57 -9.27
CA GLY A 594 -51.18 21.67 -8.11
C GLY A 594 -51.57 23.11 -7.81
N TYR A 595 -50.61 24.04 -7.83
CA TYR A 595 -50.90 25.48 -7.66
C TYR A 595 -51.80 26.04 -8.77
N PHE A 596 -51.47 25.74 -10.03
CA PHE A 596 -52.26 26.19 -11.19
C PHE A 596 -53.70 25.63 -11.15
N THR A 597 -53.83 24.33 -10.89
CA THR A 597 -55.15 23.67 -10.74
C THR A 597 -55.95 24.32 -9.60
N GLY A 598 -55.32 24.54 -8.44
CA GLY A 598 -55.97 25.23 -7.32
C GLY A 598 -56.33 26.67 -7.64
N PHE A 599 -55.47 27.39 -8.41
CA PHE A 599 -55.74 28.74 -8.86
C PHE A 599 -56.92 28.80 -9.83
N GLU A 600 -57.02 27.87 -10.78
CA GLU A 600 -58.17 27.79 -11.70
C GLU A 600 -59.45 27.37 -10.98
N MET A 601 -59.34 26.43 -10.04
CA MET A 601 -60.51 25.96 -9.27
C MET A 601 -61.19 27.08 -8.46
N LYS A 602 -60.44 28.09 -7.97
CA LYS A 602 -61.05 29.22 -7.24
C LYS A 602 -62.04 30.02 -8.07
N PHE A 603 -61.92 30.02 -9.41
CA PHE A 603 -62.86 30.71 -10.27
C PHE A 603 -64.17 29.92 -10.47
N LEU A 604 -64.18 28.61 -10.17
CA LEU A 604 -65.34 27.78 -10.12
C LEU A 604 -66.20 28.08 -8.87
N GLU A 605 -65.53 28.54 -7.80
CA GLU A 605 -66.19 28.94 -6.55
C GLU A 605 -66.62 30.43 -6.59
N THR A 606 -67.64 30.74 -7.34
CA THR A 606 -68.07 32.13 -7.55
C THR A 606 -68.78 32.75 -6.34
N GLY A 607 -69.17 31.96 -5.35
CA GLY A 607 -69.94 32.37 -4.18
C GLY A 607 -71.41 32.79 -4.51
N LYS A 608 -71.81 32.68 -5.78
CA LYS A 608 -73.15 33.05 -6.24
C LYS A 608 -74.01 31.78 -6.47
N LEU A 609 -75.06 31.61 -5.68
CA LEU A 609 -75.98 30.46 -5.74
C LEU A 609 -76.50 30.18 -7.16
N PRO A 610 -76.85 31.19 -8.00
CA PRO A 610 -77.31 30.95 -9.37
C PRO A 610 -76.31 30.24 -10.26
N ASN A 611 -74.99 30.52 -10.08
CA ASN A 611 -73.92 29.89 -10.87
C ASN A 611 -73.75 28.40 -10.52
N TYR A 612 -73.94 28.04 -9.25
CA TYR A 612 -73.91 26.64 -8.82
C TYR A 612 -75.11 25.87 -9.33
N ALA A 613 -76.34 26.51 -9.28
CA ALA A 613 -77.52 25.92 -9.85
C ALA A 613 -77.41 25.67 -11.36
N LEU A 614 -76.78 26.63 -12.09
CA LEU A 614 -76.54 26.48 -13.52
C LEU A 614 -75.57 25.32 -13.81
N ALA A 615 -74.49 25.24 -13.02
CA ALA A 615 -73.46 24.20 -13.17
C ALA A 615 -74.04 22.79 -12.88
N ILE A 616 -74.85 22.67 -11.85
CA ILE A 616 -75.54 21.41 -11.53
C ILE A 616 -76.51 21.03 -12.66
N SER A 617 -77.33 21.98 -13.16
CA SER A 617 -78.23 21.74 -14.26
C SER A 617 -77.50 21.33 -15.54
N ALA A 618 -76.40 21.99 -15.88
CA ALA A 618 -75.55 21.63 -17.01
C ALA A 618 -74.93 20.23 -16.83
N GLY A 619 -74.50 19.89 -15.65
CA GLY A 619 -73.95 18.56 -15.32
C GLY A 619 -75.00 17.44 -15.47
N VAL A 620 -76.19 17.68 -15.01
CA VAL A 620 -77.36 16.74 -15.20
C VAL A 620 -77.68 16.52 -16.69
N VAL A 621 -77.66 17.60 -17.49
CA VAL A 621 -77.86 17.50 -18.93
C VAL A 621 -76.74 16.71 -19.61
N VAL A 622 -75.49 16.97 -19.26
CA VAL A 622 -74.38 16.21 -19.80
C VAL A 622 -74.46 14.73 -19.44
N ILE A 623 -74.78 14.41 -18.18
CA ILE A 623 -74.92 13.02 -17.73
C ILE A 623 -76.11 12.36 -18.50
N ALA A 624 -77.19 13.04 -18.70
CA ALA A 624 -78.32 12.53 -19.47
C ALA A 624 -77.96 12.28 -20.94
N ILE A 625 -77.20 13.18 -21.57
CA ILE A 625 -76.71 13.01 -22.94
C ILE A 625 -75.76 11.81 -23.03
N VAL A 626 -74.80 11.72 -22.10
CA VAL A 626 -73.85 10.58 -22.05
C VAL A 626 -74.61 9.28 -21.85
N PHE A 627 -75.59 9.26 -20.95
CA PHE A 627 -76.47 8.09 -20.71
C PHE A 627 -77.25 7.68 -21.99
N LEU A 628 -77.79 8.64 -22.71
CA LEU A 628 -78.51 8.38 -23.97
C LEU A 628 -77.61 7.86 -25.08
N ILE A 629 -76.34 8.30 -25.11
CA ILE A 629 -75.32 7.84 -26.10
C ILE A 629 -74.83 6.42 -25.81
N PHE A 630 -74.71 6.06 -24.54
CA PHE A 630 -74.10 4.77 -24.14
C PHE A 630 -75.16 3.70 -23.75
N VAL A 631 -76.41 4.05 -23.56
CA VAL A 631 -77.47 3.12 -23.14
C VAL A 631 -78.56 2.99 -24.24
N ALA A 632 -78.67 3.91 -25.21
CA ALA A 632 -79.37 3.77 -26.45
C ALA A 632 -78.48 3.16 -27.54
#